data_b6252b66eb9b3eea44af6cb79c06dc14
#
_entry.id   b6252b66eb9b3eea44af6cb79c06dc14
#
_cell.length_a   1.000
_cell.length_b   1.000
_cell.length_c   1.000
_cell.angle_alpha   90.00
_cell.angle_beta   90.00
_cell.angle_gamma   90.00
#
_symmetry.space_group_name_H-M   'P 1'
#
loop_
_entity.id
_entity.type
_entity.pdbx_description
1 polymer ?
#
loop_
_entity_poly.entity_id
_entity_poly.type
_entity_poly.pdbx_seq_one_letter_code
_entity_poly.pdbx_strand_id
1 'polypeptide(L)'
;MRKIFVLWLLLLSVVSLAQPYSVKQLGIEKGLSNNYVVSIAQDKQGFLWFATEEGLNKFDGTRFITYLKNEDLTRQGITGNELNCLLDDPQDSILWIGTQRAGLNAYDYVNNTFLCYRHDGENPESLITDDVTKIVAAKDCNLWIT
;
A
#
# COMPACT_ATOMS: atom_id res chain seq x y z
N MET A 1 -20.77 -53.64 17.76
CA MET A 1 -19.42 -53.13 17.47
C MET A 1 -19.40 -52.12 16.31
N ARG A 2 -20.05 -52.42 15.18
CA ARG A 2 -20.07 -51.52 13.99
C ARG A 2 -20.69 -50.11 14.24
N LYS A 3 -21.70 -49.99 15.11
CA LYS A 3 -22.36 -48.71 15.46
C LYS A 3 -21.51 -47.83 16.39
N ILE A 4 -20.65 -48.41 17.24
CA ILE A 4 -19.78 -47.67 18.14
C ILE A 4 -18.59 -47.07 17.36
N PHE A 5 -18.12 -47.74 16.30
CA PHE A 5 -17.03 -47.29 15.45
C PHE A 5 -17.44 -46.06 14.60
N VAL A 6 -18.70 -46.02 14.13
CA VAL A 6 -19.24 -44.87 13.39
C VAL A 6 -19.40 -43.64 14.29
N LEU A 7 -19.78 -43.82 15.56
CA LEU A 7 -19.90 -42.76 16.54
C LEU A 7 -18.53 -42.15 16.88
N TRP A 8 -17.48 -42.97 16.93
CA TRP A 8 -16.10 -42.50 17.14
C TRP A 8 -15.54 -41.73 15.94
N LEU A 9 -15.88 -42.10 14.71
CA LEU A 9 -15.51 -41.40 13.49
C LEU A 9 -16.19 -40.02 13.36
N LEU A 10 -17.42 -39.90 13.88
CA LEU A 10 -18.15 -38.62 13.92
C LEU A 10 -17.58 -37.62 14.97
N LEU A 11 -17.01 -38.14 16.07
CA LEU A 11 -16.37 -37.31 17.09
C LEU A 11 -15.01 -36.72 16.65
N LEU A 12 -14.33 -37.36 15.69
CA LEU A 12 -13.05 -36.88 15.15
C LEU A 12 -13.17 -35.70 14.17
N SER A 13 -14.37 -35.41 13.67
CA SER A 13 -14.61 -34.37 12.67
C SER A 13 -14.80 -32.95 13.23
N VAL A 14 -14.70 -32.75 14.55
CA VAL A 14 -14.98 -31.44 15.19
C VAL A 14 -13.72 -30.77 15.75
N VAL A 15 -12.52 -31.18 15.36
CA VAL A 15 -11.32 -30.41 15.68
C VAL A 15 -11.18 -29.34 14.61
N SER A 16 -12.03 -28.33 14.67
CA SER A 16 -11.78 -27.05 14.00
C SER A 16 -10.55 -26.41 14.65
N LEU A 17 -9.40 -26.53 14.00
CA LEU A 17 -8.19 -25.78 14.38
C LEU A 17 -8.44 -24.30 14.07
N ALA A 18 -9.10 -23.61 14.99
CA ALA A 18 -9.10 -22.16 14.98
C ALA A 18 -7.66 -21.71 15.17
N GLN A 19 -7.04 -21.21 14.10
CA GLN A 19 -5.71 -20.61 14.20
C GLN A 19 -5.85 -19.34 15.03
N PRO A 20 -5.14 -19.22 16.18
CA PRO A 20 -5.16 -18.01 16.95
C PRO A 20 -4.52 -16.90 16.12
N TYR A 21 -5.24 -15.80 15.88
CA TYR A 21 -4.66 -14.60 15.30
C TYR A 21 -3.60 -14.06 16.26
N SER A 22 -2.37 -13.89 15.77
CA SER A 22 -1.32 -13.19 16.49
C SER A 22 -1.40 -11.72 16.14
N VAL A 23 -1.57 -10.88 17.15
CA VAL A 23 -1.53 -9.41 16.98
C VAL A 23 -0.10 -8.94 17.22
N LYS A 24 0.48 -8.26 16.21
CA LYS A 24 1.79 -7.62 16.31
C LYS A 24 1.62 -6.12 16.11
N GLN A 25 2.08 -5.34 17.07
CA GLN A 25 2.08 -3.89 16.97
C GLN A 25 3.35 -3.42 16.26
N LEU A 26 3.17 -2.56 15.24
CA LEU A 26 4.23 -1.90 14.49
C LEU A 26 3.97 -0.40 14.54
N GLY A 27 4.94 0.36 15.02
CA GLY A 27 4.83 1.82 15.15
C GLY A 27 6.20 2.49 14.95
N ILE A 28 6.28 3.75 15.33
CA ILE A 28 7.50 4.55 15.21
C ILE A 28 8.70 3.93 15.94
N GLU A 29 8.45 3.22 17.04
CA GLU A 29 9.48 2.50 17.80
C GLU A 29 10.07 1.31 17.01
N LYS A 30 9.44 0.90 15.92
CA LYS A 30 9.91 -0.14 14.98
C LYS A 30 10.40 0.42 13.66
N GLY A 31 10.41 1.77 13.52
CA GLY A 31 10.93 2.46 12.35
C GLY A 31 9.87 2.94 11.35
N LEU A 32 8.58 2.87 11.70
CA LEU A 32 7.52 3.53 10.93
C LEU A 32 7.68 5.05 11.03
N SER A 33 7.49 5.80 9.96
CA SER A 33 7.70 7.25 9.95
C SER A 33 6.69 8.02 10.83
N ASN A 34 5.44 7.55 10.87
CA ASN A 34 4.38 8.13 11.70
C ASN A 34 3.33 7.06 12.05
N ASN A 35 2.78 7.11 13.27
CA ASN A 35 1.75 6.17 13.71
C ASN A 35 0.37 6.42 13.06
N TYR A 36 0.16 7.56 12.42
CA TYR A 36 -1.06 7.84 11.66
C TYR A 36 -0.94 7.26 10.26
N VAL A 37 -1.39 6.02 10.12
CA VAL A 37 -1.42 5.28 8.85
C VAL A 37 -2.76 5.51 8.18
N VAL A 38 -2.74 6.11 6.98
CA VAL A 38 -3.93 6.45 6.19
C VAL A 38 -4.29 5.36 5.18
N SER A 39 -3.29 4.61 4.69
CA SER A 39 -3.52 3.55 3.71
C SER A 39 -2.45 2.47 3.80
N ILE A 40 -2.83 1.23 3.46
CA ILE A 40 -1.92 0.08 3.42
C ILE A 40 -2.18 -0.67 2.11
N ALA A 41 -1.08 -1.06 1.44
CA ALA A 41 -1.11 -1.92 0.26
C ALA A 41 -0.10 -3.07 0.43
N GLN A 42 -0.32 -4.17 -0.28
CA GLN A 42 0.64 -5.27 -0.35
C GLN A 42 1.03 -5.50 -1.81
N ASP A 43 2.34 -5.49 -2.08
CA ASP A 43 2.84 -5.77 -3.42
C ASP A 43 2.92 -7.27 -3.74
N LYS A 44 3.19 -7.61 -5.00
CA LYS A 44 3.31 -8.99 -5.49
C LYS A 44 4.42 -9.80 -4.80
N GLN A 45 5.44 -9.14 -4.27
CA GLN A 45 6.53 -9.78 -3.54
C GLN A 45 6.18 -10.04 -2.07
N GLY A 46 5.03 -9.53 -1.61
CA GLY A 46 4.55 -9.68 -0.25
C GLY A 46 5.03 -8.59 0.71
N PHE A 47 5.73 -7.56 0.24
CA PHE A 47 6.06 -6.38 1.05
C PHE A 47 4.80 -5.57 1.35
N LEU A 48 4.73 -5.03 2.56
CA LEU A 48 3.66 -4.13 2.95
C LEU A 48 4.11 -2.67 2.77
N TRP A 49 3.24 -1.87 2.19
CA TRP A 49 3.44 -0.44 2.00
C TRP A 49 2.47 0.33 2.87
N PHE A 50 2.97 1.32 3.59
CA PHE A 50 2.20 2.14 4.51
C PHE A 50 2.32 3.60 4.10
N ALA A 51 1.19 4.22 3.76
CA ALA A 51 1.08 5.66 3.62
C ALA A 51 0.81 6.29 4.98
N THR A 52 1.57 7.29 5.32
CA THR A 52 1.41 8.06 6.56
C THR A 52 1.37 9.57 6.26
N GLU A 53 1.12 10.39 7.29
CA GLU A 53 1.27 11.84 7.20
C GLU A 53 2.74 12.30 7.10
N GLU A 54 3.69 11.39 7.35
CA GLU A 54 5.13 11.69 7.32
C GLU A 54 5.92 10.73 6.42
N GLY A 55 5.34 10.40 5.24
CA GLY A 55 6.03 9.66 4.21
C GLY A 55 5.48 8.28 3.91
N LEU A 56 6.10 7.63 2.91
CA LEU A 56 5.81 6.28 2.46
C LEU A 56 6.79 5.30 3.11
N ASN A 57 6.26 4.20 3.63
CA ASN A 57 7.08 3.19 4.30
C ASN A 57 6.87 1.84 3.63
N LYS A 58 7.96 1.14 3.32
CA LYS A 58 7.99 -0.25 2.87
C LYS A 58 8.46 -1.15 4.01
N PHE A 59 7.71 -2.20 4.32
CA PHE A 59 8.02 -3.17 5.36
C PHE A 59 8.33 -4.54 4.76
N ASP A 60 9.50 -5.11 5.08
CA ASP A 60 9.97 -6.40 4.58
C ASP A 60 9.65 -7.58 5.51
N GLY A 61 8.83 -7.37 6.55
CA GLY A 61 8.56 -8.35 7.60
C GLY A 61 9.43 -8.18 8.85
N THR A 62 10.54 -7.44 8.75
CA THR A 62 11.50 -7.20 9.82
C THR A 62 11.78 -5.74 10.07
N ARG A 63 11.94 -4.93 9.04
CA ARG A 63 12.31 -3.51 9.11
C ARG A 63 11.52 -2.66 8.13
N PHE A 64 11.44 -1.37 8.44
CA PHE A 64 10.91 -0.35 7.54
C PHE A 64 12.02 0.32 6.72
N ILE A 65 11.71 0.63 5.47
CA ILE A 65 12.42 1.55 4.59
C ILE A 65 11.49 2.72 4.34
N THR A 66 11.93 3.93 4.68
CA THR A 66 11.09 5.13 4.55
C THR A 66 11.52 5.94 3.33
N TYR A 67 10.53 6.36 2.53
CA TYR A 67 10.68 7.28 1.42
C TYR A 67 10.04 8.61 1.81
N LEU A 68 10.82 9.65 1.80
CA LEU A 68 10.40 11.02 2.13
C LEU A 68 10.39 11.89 0.89
N LYS A 69 9.74 13.06 1.01
CA LYS A 69 9.79 14.11 0.00
C LYS A 69 11.25 14.42 -0.34
N ASN A 70 11.54 14.39 -1.61
CA ASN A 70 12.83 14.79 -2.13
C ASN A 70 12.65 15.99 -3.07
N GLU A 71 13.35 17.08 -2.79
CA GLU A 71 13.36 18.28 -3.63
C GLU A 71 14.31 18.13 -4.83
N ASP A 72 15.26 17.21 -4.72
CA ASP A 72 16.17 16.87 -5.81
C ASP A 72 15.54 15.75 -6.65
N LEU A 73 14.93 16.12 -7.77
CA LEU A 73 14.27 15.22 -8.71
C LEU A 73 15.21 14.15 -9.31
N THR A 74 16.51 14.25 -9.06
CA THR A 74 17.50 13.23 -9.46
C THR A 74 17.62 12.08 -8.46
N ARG A 75 17.01 12.20 -7.28
CA ARG A 75 17.02 11.17 -6.24
C ARG A 75 15.65 10.51 -6.09
N GLN A 76 15.68 9.28 -5.62
CA GLN A 76 14.46 8.52 -5.36
C GLN A 76 13.69 9.10 -4.17
N GLY A 77 12.44 9.48 -4.38
CA GLY A 77 11.58 10.01 -3.33
C GLY A 77 10.20 10.42 -3.87
N ILE A 78 9.30 10.62 -2.94
CA ILE A 78 7.96 11.13 -3.21
C ILE A 78 7.97 12.66 -3.26
N THR A 79 6.94 13.25 -3.86
CA THR A 79 6.82 14.71 -4.00
C THR A 79 6.24 15.43 -2.78
N GLY A 80 5.60 14.68 -1.86
CA GLY A 80 5.05 15.19 -0.61
C GLY A 80 5.00 14.10 0.45
N ASN A 81 5.16 14.47 1.73
CA ASN A 81 5.13 13.53 2.84
C ASN A 81 3.72 13.21 3.33
N GLU A 82 2.77 14.15 3.19
CA GLU A 82 1.38 13.96 3.59
C GLU A 82 0.66 13.11 2.54
N LEU A 83 0.52 11.81 2.82
CA LEU A 83 -0.09 10.85 1.91
C LEU A 83 -1.56 10.62 2.25
N ASN A 84 -2.39 10.36 1.24
CA ASN A 84 -3.81 10.10 1.39
C ASN A 84 -4.20 8.65 1.06
N CYS A 85 -3.62 8.07 0.02
CA CYS A 85 -4.03 6.75 -0.45
C CYS A 85 -2.90 6.01 -1.18
N LEU A 86 -3.03 4.68 -1.21
CA LEU A 86 -2.18 3.78 -1.99
C LEU A 86 -3.06 2.86 -2.84
N LEU A 87 -2.56 2.52 -4.02
CA LEU A 87 -3.09 1.45 -4.85
C LEU A 87 -1.93 0.66 -5.45
N ASP A 88 -1.82 -0.63 -5.13
CA ASP A 88 -0.93 -1.54 -5.86
C ASP A 88 -1.59 -1.93 -7.19
N ASP A 89 -0.91 -1.65 -8.30
CA ASP A 89 -1.32 -2.10 -9.63
C ASP A 89 -0.44 -3.26 -10.07
N PRO A 90 -0.93 -4.49 -9.87
CA PRO A 90 -0.15 -5.66 -10.20
C PRO A 90 0.04 -5.88 -11.70
N GLN A 91 -0.73 -5.26 -12.58
CA GLN A 91 -0.59 -5.42 -14.03
C GLN A 91 0.62 -4.63 -14.54
N ASP A 92 0.73 -3.37 -14.10
CA ASP A 92 1.78 -2.47 -14.56
C ASP A 92 3.03 -2.48 -13.67
N SER A 93 3.02 -3.24 -12.56
CA SER A 93 4.11 -3.27 -11.58
C SER A 93 4.39 -1.89 -10.97
N ILE A 94 3.33 -1.15 -10.67
CA ILE A 94 3.36 0.22 -10.15
C ILE A 94 2.61 0.28 -8.82
N LEU A 95 3.19 0.98 -7.85
CA LEU A 95 2.46 1.47 -6.68
C LEU A 95 2.08 2.93 -6.93
N TRP A 96 0.79 3.18 -6.98
CA TRP A 96 0.22 4.53 -7.06
C TRP A 96 0.08 5.11 -5.66
N ILE A 97 0.53 6.37 -5.48
CA ILE A 97 0.56 7.06 -4.19
C ILE A 97 -0.08 8.43 -4.35
N GLY A 98 -1.26 8.62 -3.75
CA GLY A 98 -1.94 9.90 -3.69
C GLY A 98 -1.43 10.74 -2.52
N THR A 99 -1.17 12.03 -2.76
CA THR A 99 -0.71 12.98 -1.76
C THR A 99 -1.74 14.07 -1.50
N GLN A 100 -1.62 14.74 -0.37
CA GLN A 100 -2.56 15.79 0.03
C GLN A 100 -2.37 17.09 -0.78
N ARG A 101 -1.25 17.41 -1.35
CA ARG A 101 -1.02 18.67 -2.10
C ARG A 101 0.17 18.62 -3.04
N ALA A 102 0.60 17.41 -3.37
CA ALA A 102 1.80 17.25 -4.18
C ALA A 102 1.59 16.31 -5.38
N GLY A 103 0.31 16.09 -5.75
CA GLY A 103 -0.10 15.31 -6.90
C GLY A 103 -0.07 13.80 -6.67
N LEU A 104 -0.01 13.06 -7.76
CA LEU A 104 0.05 11.61 -7.82
C LEU A 104 1.48 11.16 -8.07
N ASN A 105 1.99 10.25 -7.25
CA ASN A 105 3.26 9.59 -7.50
C ASN A 105 3.02 8.15 -7.98
N ALA A 106 3.88 7.68 -8.86
CA ALA A 106 3.95 6.30 -9.31
C ALA A 106 5.34 5.73 -8.97
N TYR A 107 5.40 4.70 -8.14
CA TYR A 107 6.63 3.97 -7.87
C TYR A 107 6.70 2.74 -8.77
N ASP A 108 7.66 2.73 -9.67
CA ASP A 108 7.96 1.61 -10.55
C ASP A 108 8.81 0.58 -9.80
N TYR A 109 8.27 -0.60 -9.57
CA TYR A 109 8.95 -1.69 -8.87
C TYR A 109 10.14 -2.27 -9.64
N VAL A 110 10.11 -2.18 -10.98
CA VAL A 110 11.14 -2.76 -11.84
C VAL A 110 12.38 -1.89 -11.85
N ASN A 111 12.18 -0.59 -12.02
CA ASN A 111 13.26 0.39 -12.14
C ASN A 111 13.64 1.02 -10.79
N ASN A 112 12.85 0.82 -9.75
CA ASN A 112 12.97 1.46 -8.44
C ASN A 112 12.99 3.00 -8.55
N THR A 113 12.11 3.57 -9.37
CA THR A 113 12.02 5.01 -9.62
C THR A 113 10.65 5.55 -9.30
N PHE A 114 10.59 6.84 -8.96
CA PHE A 114 9.35 7.58 -8.77
C PHE A 114 9.10 8.48 -9.98
N LEU A 115 7.86 8.46 -10.49
CA LEU A 115 7.31 9.43 -11.43
C LEU A 115 6.27 10.27 -10.69
N CYS A 116 6.08 11.51 -11.12
CA CYS A 116 5.11 12.41 -10.53
C CYS A 116 4.21 13.02 -11.60
N TYR A 117 2.91 13.04 -11.31
CA TYR A 117 1.87 13.71 -12.09
C TYR A 117 1.28 14.82 -11.24
N ARG A 118 1.17 16.03 -11.81
CA ARG A 118 0.68 17.20 -11.11
C ARG A 118 -0.35 17.95 -11.94
N HIS A 119 -1.10 18.80 -11.25
CA HIS A 119 -1.95 19.78 -11.91
C HIS A 119 -1.10 20.80 -12.66
N ASP A 120 -1.51 21.10 -13.90
CA ASP A 120 -0.96 22.15 -14.75
C ASP A 120 -2.12 22.87 -15.43
N GLY A 121 -2.36 24.12 -15.04
CA GLY A 121 -3.47 24.94 -15.56
C GLY A 121 -3.41 25.19 -17.06
N GLU A 122 -2.26 25.03 -17.70
CA GLU A 122 -2.08 25.17 -19.15
C GLU A 122 -2.27 23.84 -19.90
N ASN A 123 -2.29 22.71 -19.18
CA ASN A 123 -2.46 21.38 -19.76
C ASN A 123 -3.78 20.72 -19.32
N PRO A 124 -4.81 20.68 -20.19
CA PRO A 124 -6.09 20.06 -19.86
C PRO A 124 -6.04 18.54 -19.65
N GLU A 125 -4.95 17.87 -20.01
CA GLU A 125 -4.72 16.44 -19.79
C GLU A 125 -4.00 16.16 -18.45
N SER A 126 -3.67 17.21 -17.70
CA SER A 126 -3.06 17.07 -16.36
C SER A 126 -4.10 16.73 -15.29
N LEU A 127 -3.65 16.47 -14.06
CA LEU A 127 -4.56 16.29 -12.93
C LEU A 127 -5.43 17.55 -12.73
N ILE A 128 -6.67 17.34 -12.29
CA ILE A 128 -7.59 18.46 -11.96
C ILE A 128 -7.09 19.25 -10.74
N THR A 129 -6.43 18.54 -9.80
CA THR A 129 -5.87 19.09 -8.56
C THR A 129 -4.67 18.27 -8.12
N ASP A 130 -3.79 18.86 -7.32
CA ASP A 130 -2.68 18.17 -6.66
C ASP A 130 -3.10 17.44 -5.38
N ASP A 131 -4.35 17.59 -4.93
CA ASP A 131 -4.89 16.85 -3.79
C ASP A 131 -5.56 15.56 -4.28
N VAL A 132 -4.88 14.42 -4.11
CA VAL A 132 -5.34 13.11 -4.55
C VAL A 132 -5.83 12.33 -3.36
N THR A 133 -7.15 12.19 -3.22
CA THR A 133 -7.78 11.56 -2.04
C THR A 133 -8.06 10.08 -2.22
N LYS A 134 -8.27 9.62 -3.46
CA LYS A 134 -8.55 8.21 -3.75
C LYS A 134 -8.11 7.82 -5.15
N ILE A 135 -7.67 6.57 -5.27
CA ILE A 135 -7.27 5.96 -6.54
C ILE A 135 -7.97 4.62 -6.67
N VAL A 136 -8.54 4.33 -7.82
CA VAL A 136 -9.18 3.05 -8.13
C VAL A 136 -8.77 2.60 -9.53
N ALA A 137 -8.26 1.37 -9.66
CA ALA A 137 -8.01 0.76 -10.95
C ALA A 137 -9.33 0.22 -11.53
N ALA A 138 -9.59 0.55 -12.79
CA ALA A 138 -10.69 -0.03 -13.55
C ALA A 138 -10.22 -1.27 -14.34
N LYS A 139 -11.18 -2.10 -14.77
CA LYS A 139 -10.88 -3.34 -15.50
C LYS A 139 -10.27 -3.11 -16.89
N ASP A 140 -10.42 -1.91 -17.43
CA ASP A 140 -9.96 -1.48 -18.76
C ASP A 140 -8.58 -0.78 -18.72
N CYS A 141 -7.79 -1.02 -17.68
CA CYS A 141 -6.48 -0.42 -17.45
C CYS A 141 -6.52 1.11 -17.23
N ASN A 142 -7.66 1.69 -16.92
CA ASN A 142 -7.78 3.09 -16.55
C ASN A 142 -7.69 3.26 -15.03
N LEU A 143 -7.16 4.42 -14.59
CA LEU A 143 -7.20 4.84 -13.20
C LEU A 143 -8.25 5.92 -13.01
N TRP A 144 -9.08 5.75 -11.99
CA TRP A 144 -9.98 6.79 -11.50
C TRP A 144 -9.34 7.46 -10.29
N ILE A 145 -9.20 8.78 -10.37
CA ILE A 145 -8.51 9.60 -9.38
C ILE A 145 -9.44 10.72 -8.94
N THR A 146 -9.53 10.91 -7.61
CA THR A 146 -10.35 11.98 -6.99
C THR A 146 -9.55 12.76 -5.97
#